data_f9312c57e3961c28b0372461f31c3b35
#
_entry.id   f9312c57e3961c28b0372461f31c3b35
#
_cell.length_a   1.000
_cell.length_b   1.000
_cell.length_c   1.000
_cell.angle_alpha   90.00
_cell.angle_beta   90.00
_cell.angle_gamma   90.00
#
_symmetry.space_group_name_H-M   'P 1'
#
loop_
_entity.id
_entity.type
_entity.pdbx_description
1 polymer ?
#
loop_
_entity_poly.entity_id
_entity_poly.type
_entity_poly.pdbx_seq_one_letter_code
_entity_poly.pdbx_strand_id
1 'polypeptide(L)'
;MDDFTGSTGEFYQITVQADKNLDSQVVADKIVNLLERRHQCAGDDYFQVQSFQDIMKSMNQMLGMVTAFISFVAGISLLVGGIGVMNIMLVSVTERTREIGIRKSLGAKTSSIMLQFLAEAAILTIMGGLIGIVLGIAGGHVICAVIGNSMGTTITPGISLGTILAATLFSCAVGVFFGIY
;
A
#
# COMPACT_ATOMS: atom_id res chain seq x y z
N MET A 1 -15.55 36.06 -8.91
CA MET A 1 -16.34 35.72 -7.70
C MET A 1 -17.70 35.33 -8.24
N ASP A 2 -17.81 34.08 -8.68
CA ASP A 2 -18.98 33.63 -9.42
C ASP A 2 -20.06 33.23 -8.42
N ASP A 3 -21.23 33.86 -8.62
CA ASP A 3 -22.41 33.71 -7.76
C ASP A 3 -22.94 32.26 -7.81
N PHE A 4 -22.71 31.51 -6.75
CA PHE A 4 -23.47 30.30 -6.44
C PHE A 4 -24.80 30.67 -5.75
N THR A 5 -25.51 31.65 -6.26
CA THR A 5 -26.84 32.00 -5.80
C THR A 5 -27.85 31.21 -6.61
N GLY A 6 -28.49 30.24 -5.96
CA GLY A 6 -29.76 29.75 -6.46
C GLY A 6 -30.78 30.94 -6.58
N SER A 7 -31.76 30.82 -7.43
CA SER A 7 -32.73 31.88 -7.79
C SER A 7 -33.53 32.51 -6.65
N THR A 8 -33.23 32.19 -5.39
CA THR A 8 -33.89 32.68 -4.17
C THR A 8 -33.00 33.51 -3.26
N GLY A 9 -31.73 33.78 -3.64
CA GLY A 9 -30.80 34.53 -2.76
C GLY A 9 -30.31 33.79 -1.52
N GLU A 10 -30.51 32.46 -1.45
CA GLU A 10 -30.04 31.61 -0.35
C GLU A 10 -28.65 31.08 -0.66
N PHE A 11 -27.72 31.21 0.29
CA PHE A 11 -26.38 30.66 0.17
C PHE A 11 -26.37 29.25 0.75
N TYR A 12 -26.04 28.27 -0.07
CA TYR A 12 -25.94 26.88 0.37
C TYR A 12 -24.57 26.54 0.94
N GLN A 13 -23.53 27.32 0.61
CA GLN A 13 -22.17 27.07 1.07
C GLN A 13 -21.38 28.39 1.17
N ILE A 14 -20.69 28.56 2.27
CA ILE A 14 -19.76 29.66 2.50
C ILE A 14 -18.37 29.08 2.74
N THR A 15 -17.41 29.45 1.90
CA THR A 15 -16.01 29.04 2.08
C THR A 15 -15.24 30.15 2.79
N VAL A 16 -14.66 29.84 3.94
CA VAL A 16 -13.86 30.77 4.74
C VAL A 16 -12.41 30.31 4.77
N GLN A 17 -11.49 31.20 4.51
CA GLN A 17 -10.06 30.94 4.64
C GLN A 17 -9.57 31.51 5.97
N ALA A 18 -9.15 30.64 6.88
CA ALA A 18 -8.52 31.03 8.14
C ALA A 18 -7.08 31.48 7.95
N ASP A 19 -6.58 32.36 8.80
CA ASP A 19 -5.16 32.72 8.85
C ASP A 19 -4.32 31.50 9.27
N LYS A 20 -3.12 31.37 8.71
CA LYS A 20 -2.20 30.24 8.91
C LYS A 20 -1.82 29.97 10.37
N ASN A 21 -1.97 30.98 11.23
CA ASN A 21 -1.61 30.92 12.66
C ASN A 21 -2.78 30.54 13.58
N LEU A 22 -3.98 30.36 13.04
CA LEU A 22 -5.17 30.04 13.83
C LEU A 22 -5.54 28.56 13.64
N ASP A 23 -5.93 27.93 14.74
CA ASP A 23 -6.47 26.57 14.70
C ASP A 23 -7.81 26.58 13.97
N SER A 24 -7.91 25.76 12.93
CA SER A 24 -9.10 25.65 12.08
C SER A 24 -10.36 25.29 12.87
N GLN A 25 -10.23 24.49 13.93
CA GLN A 25 -11.38 24.11 14.77
C GLN A 25 -11.90 25.29 15.58
N VAL A 26 -11.01 26.10 16.17
CA VAL A 26 -11.40 27.28 16.92
C VAL A 26 -12.11 28.32 16.05
N VAL A 27 -11.68 28.44 14.79
CA VAL A 27 -12.31 29.31 13.80
C VAL A 27 -13.67 28.76 13.40
N ALA A 28 -13.77 27.44 13.18
CA ALA A 28 -15.01 26.75 12.86
C ALA A 28 -16.09 26.98 13.94
N ASP A 29 -15.74 26.74 15.20
CA ASP A 29 -16.66 26.93 16.34
C ASP A 29 -17.13 28.39 16.47
N LYS A 30 -16.25 29.36 16.22
CA LYS A 30 -16.61 30.75 16.22
C LYS A 30 -17.59 31.12 15.11
N ILE A 31 -17.39 30.52 13.90
CA ILE A 31 -18.28 30.75 12.75
C ILE A 31 -19.66 30.16 13.03
N VAL A 32 -19.73 28.91 13.52
CA VAL A 32 -21.01 28.27 13.89
C VAL A 32 -21.74 29.11 14.90
N ASN A 33 -21.09 29.47 16.02
CA ASN A 33 -21.69 30.28 17.07
C ASN A 33 -22.18 31.65 16.56
N LEU A 34 -21.47 32.26 15.61
CA LEU A 34 -21.87 33.54 15.02
C LEU A 34 -23.11 33.39 14.13
N LEU A 35 -23.16 32.35 13.32
CA LEU A 35 -24.27 32.04 12.43
C LEU A 35 -25.52 31.65 13.21
N GLU A 36 -25.40 30.79 14.23
CA GLU A 36 -26.50 30.40 15.12
C GLU A 36 -27.13 31.60 15.85
N ARG A 37 -26.28 32.50 16.38
CA ARG A 37 -26.79 33.76 17.04
C ARG A 37 -27.49 34.65 16.05
N ARG A 38 -27.01 34.76 14.83
CA ARG A 38 -27.58 35.65 13.81
C ARG A 38 -28.89 35.12 13.26
N HIS A 39 -29.06 33.80 13.18
CA HIS A 39 -30.28 33.15 12.67
C HIS A 39 -31.22 32.67 13.76
N GLN A 40 -30.91 32.93 15.05
CA GLN A 40 -31.74 32.57 16.23
C GLN A 40 -32.06 31.06 16.29
N CYS A 41 -31.15 30.21 15.80
CA CYS A 41 -31.27 28.73 15.75
C CYS A 41 -30.20 28.04 16.62
N ALA A 42 -29.91 28.61 17.79
CA ALA A 42 -28.92 28.05 18.71
C ALA A 42 -29.34 26.64 19.18
N GLY A 43 -28.53 25.62 18.85
CA GLY A 43 -28.75 24.23 19.27
C GLY A 43 -29.42 23.33 18.26
N ASP A 44 -29.75 23.77 17.06
CA ASP A 44 -30.44 23.00 16.02
C ASP A 44 -29.50 22.55 14.90
N ASP A 45 -28.27 22.25 15.10
CA ASP A 45 -27.28 21.70 14.13
C ASP A 45 -27.50 22.06 12.64
N TYR A 46 -28.08 23.23 12.35
CA TYR A 46 -28.35 23.69 10.97
C TYR A 46 -27.08 24.04 10.20
N PHE A 47 -25.99 24.39 10.90
CA PHE A 47 -24.75 24.80 10.29
C PHE A 47 -23.68 23.75 10.54
N GLN A 48 -23.24 23.07 9.49
CA GLN A 48 -22.09 22.15 9.54
C GLN A 48 -20.86 22.84 8.97
N VAL A 49 -19.82 22.98 9.77
CA VAL A 49 -18.51 23.45 9.31
C VAL A 49 -17.60 22.25 9.10
N GLN A 50 -17.12 22.10 7.89
CA GLN A 50 -16.19 21.03 7.52
C GLN A 50 -14.82 21.64 7.22
N SER A 51 -13.83 21.33 8.04
CA SER A 51 -12.47 21.76 7.80
C SER A 51 -11.83 20.95 6.67
N PHE A 52 -11.07 21.62 5.80
CA PHE A 52 -10.27 20.91 4.78
C PHE A 52 -9.29 19.91 5.41
N GLN A 53 -8.80 20.21 6.62
CA GLN A 53 -7.93 19.28 7.36
C GLN A 53 -8.67 18.00 7.77
N ASP A 54 -9.94 18.10 8.19
CA ASP A 54 -10.74 16.93 8.56
C ASP A 54 -11.07 16.07 7.35
N ILE A 55 -11.34 16.70 6.20
CA ILE A 55 -11.52 15.99 4.93
C ILE A 55 -10.23 15.24 4.56
N MET A 56 -9.07 15.89 4.62
CA MET A 56 -7.78 15.28 4.34
C MET A 56 -7.46 14.15 5.30
N LYS A 57 -7.76 14.32 6.60
CA LYS A 57 -7.57 13.28 7.62
C LYS A 57 -8.45 12.07 7.35
N SER A 58 -9.73 12.27 7.05
CA SER A 58 -10.67 11.20 6.70
C SER A 58 -10.25 10.48 5.43
N MET A 59 -9.81 11.22 4.41
CA MET A 59 -9.29 10.65 3.17
C MET A 59 -8.03 9.82 3.40
N ASN A 60 -7.07 10.32 4.18
CA ASN A 60 -5.86 9.58 4.53
C ASN A 60 -6.18 8.32 5.35
N GLN A 61 -7.16 8.37 6.23
CA GLN A 61 -7.62 7.22 7.00
C GLN A 61 -8.27 6.18 6.10
N MET A 62 -9.11 6.60 5.15
CA MET A 62 -9.71 5.71 4.15
C MET A 62 -8.66 5.04 3.26
N LEU A 63 -7.69 5.82 2.76
CA LEU A 63 -6.57 5.30 1.98
C LEU A 63 -5.71 4.33 2.80
N GLY A 64 -5.52 4.61 4.09
CA GLY A 64 -4.83 3.71 5.01
C GLY A 64 -5.52 2.36 5.16
N MET A 65 -6.85 2.35 5.30
CA MET A 65 -7.63 1.11 5.37
C MET A 65 -7.55 0.31 4.07
N VAL A 66 -7.68 0.96 2.92
CA VAL A 66 -7.56 0.31 1.60
C VAL A 66 -6.16 -0.28 1.42
N THR A 67 -5.12 0.47 1.78
CA THR A 67 -3.73 0.01 1.70
C THR A 67 -3.49 -1.20 2.63
N ALA A 68 -4.04 -1.18 3.84
CA ALA A 68 -3.94 -2.30 4.78
C ALA A 68 -4.63 -3.57 4.23
N PHE A 69 -5.80 -3.41 3.61
CA PHE A 69 -6.52 -4.52 2.98
C PHE A 69 -5.74 -5.12 1.81
N ILE A 70 -5.22 -4.28 0.92
CA ILE A 70 -4.39 -4.72 -0.22
C ILE A 70 -3.12 -5.44 0.30
N SER A 71 -2.48 -4.89 1.34
CA SER A 71 -1.29 -5.49 1.94
C SER A 71 -1.58 -6.86 2.56
N PHE A 72 -2.75 -7.02 3.18
CA PHE A 72 -3.20 -8.30 3.73
C PHE A 72 -3.40 -9.35 2.62
N VAL A 73 -4.08 -9.00 1.54
CA VAL A 73 -4.27 -9.89 0.38
C VAL A 73 -2.93 -10.26 -0.25
N ALA A 74 -2.03 -9.28 -0.41
CA ALA A 74 -0.68 -9.52 -0.93
C ALA A 74 0.12 -10.46 -0.01
N GLY A 75 0.00 -10.31 1.32
CA GLY A 75 0.62 -11.19 2.31
C GLY A 75 0.14 -12.63 2.19
N ILE A 76 -1.17 -12.86 2.04
CA ILE A 76 -1.73 -14.20 1.81
C ILE A 76 -1.19 -14.79 0.49
N SER A 77 -1.19 -14.01 -0.58
CA SER A 77 -0.68 -14.44 -1.89
C SER A 77 0.79 -14.86 -1.81
N LEU A 78 1.58 -14.12 -1.02
CA LEU A 78 2.99 -14.44 -0.81
C LEU A 78 3.17 -15.74 0.01
N LEU A 79 2.35 -15.97 1.03
CA LEU A 79 2.36 -17.23 1.80
C LEU A 79 2.04 -18.43 0.90
N VAL A 80 1.03 -18.32 0.05
CA VAL A 80 0.68 -19.37 -0.92
C VAL A 80 1.83 -19.61 -1.91
N GLY A 81 2.46 -18.55 -2.42
CA GLY A 81 3.64 -18.63 -3.27
C GLY A 81 4.84 -19.29 -2.55
N GLY A 82 5.04 -18.96 -1.28
CA GLY A 82 6.07 -19.57 -0.43
C GLY A 82 5.88 -21.07 -0.22
N ILE A 83 4.63 -21.52 0.00
CA ILE A 83 4.29 -22.95 0.06
C ILE A 83 4.59 -23.63 -1.28
N GLY A 84 4.37 -22.94 -2.41
CA GLY A 84 4.77 -23.42 -3.74
C GLY A 84 6.28 -23.66 -3.85
N VAL A 85 7.09 -22.71 -3.37
CA VAL A 85 8.56 -22.86 -3.33
C VAL A 85 8.96 -24.03 -2.44
N MET A 86 8.36 -24.17 -1.26
CA MET A 86 8.60 -25.28 -0.34
C MET A 86 8.33 -26.63 -1.01
N ASN A 87 7.20 -26.78 -1.72
CA ASN A 87 6.86 -28.02 -2.42
C ASN A 87 7.89 -28.36 -3.51
N ILE A 88 8.35 -27.37 -4.30
CA ILE A 88 9.37 -27.55 -5.32
C ILE A 88 10.68 -28.00 -4.68
N MET A 89 11.07 -27.39 -3.57
CA MET A 89 12.30 -27.74 -2.86
C MET A 89 12.25 -29.14 -2.24
N LEU A 90 11.11 -29.54 -1.66
CA LEU A 90 10.89 -30.91 -1.14
C LEU A 90 11.03 -31.95 -2.25
N VAL A 91 10.44 -31.73 -3.42
CA VAL A 91 10.59 -32.61 -4.57
C VAL A 91 12.04 -32.67 -5.02
N SER A 92 12.71 -31.52 -5.13
CA SER A 92 14.14 -31.45 -5.54
C SER A 92 15.05 -32.23 -4.58
N VAL A 93 14.82 -32.11 -3.27
CA VAL A 93 15.58 -32.86 -2.26
C VAL A 93 15.30 -34.34 -2.34
N THR A 94 14.05 -34.75 -2.51
CA THR A 94 13.68 -36.20 -2.62
C THR A 94 14.29 -36.85 -3.86
N GLU A 95 14.26 -36.18 -5.02
CA GLU A 95 14.88 -36.66 -6.25
C GLU A 95 16.39 -36.81 -6.12
N ARG A 96 17.06 -35.92 -5.37
CA ARG A 96 18.53 -35.92 -5.18
C ARG A 96 18.99 -36.65 -3.92
N THR A 97 18.08 -37.37 -3.23
CA THR A 97 18.41 -38.07 -1.97
C THR A 97 19.60 -38.99 -2.08
N ARG A 98 19.77 -39.75 -3.19
CA ARG A 98 20.90 -40.63 -3.43
C ARG A 98 22.21 -39.85 -3.53
N GLU A 99 22.23 -38.75 -4.25
CA GLU A 99 23.39 -37.87 -4.39
C GLU A 99 23.81 -37.26 -3.06
N ILE A 100 22.85 -36.79 -2.29
CA ILE A 100 23.05 -36.26 -0.93
C ILE A 100 23.63 -37.33 -0.02
N GLY A 101 23.13 -38.56 -0.09
CA GLY A 101 23.64 -39.71 0.66
C GLY A 101 25.08 -40.02 0.34
N ILE A 102 25.46 -40.03 -0.95
CA ILE A 102 26.84 -40.25 -1.40
C ILE A 102 27.77 -39.16 -0.87
N ARG A 103 27.36 -37.87 -1.00
CA ARG A 103 28.18 -36.76 -0.46
C ARG A 103 28.36 -36.84 1.03
N LYS A 104 27.33 -37.26 1.76
CA LYS A 104 27.37 -37.41 3.21
C LYS A 104 28.27 -38.57 3.64
N SER A 105 28.25 -39.68 2.92
CA SER A 105 29.15 -40.83 3.19
C SER A 105 30.62 -40.51 2.91
N LEU A 106 30.91 -39.57 2.00
CA LEU A 106 32.22 -39.02 1.72
C LEU A 106 32.69 -37.96 2.73
N GLY A 107 31.89 -37.68 3.79
CA GLY A 107 32.25 -36.77 4.84
C GLY A 107 31.81 -35.29 4.64
N ALA A 108 30.94 -34.99 3.68
CA ALA A 108 30.45 -33.64 3.49
C ALA A 108 29.65 -33.15 4.70
N LYS A 109 29.89 -31.90 5.12
CA LYS A 109 29.17 -31.29 6.22
C LYS A 109 27.71 -31.01 5.79
N THR A 110 26.76 -31.35 6.67
CA THR A 110 25.32 -31.13 6.42
C THR A 110 25.03 -29.66 6.12
N SER A 111 25.73 -28.74 6.81
CA SER A 111 25.56 -27.29 6.55
C SER A 111 25.92 -26.86 5.13
N SER A 112 26.93 -27.50 4.52
CA SER A 112 27.32 -27.20 3.12
C SER A 112 26.23 -27.63 2.13
N ILE A 113 25.63 -28.79 2.40
CA ILE A 113 24.51 -29.30 1.56
C ILE A 113 23.28 -28.41 1.74
N MET A 114 22.93 -28.04 2.98
CA MET A 114 21.81 -27.12 3.24
C MET A 114 22.03 -25.75 2.59
N LEU A 115 23.24 -25.20 2.65
CA LEU A 115 23.54 -23.90 2.04
C LEU A 115 23.35 -23.93 0.51
N GLN A 116 23.64 -25.06 -0.13
CA GLN A 116 23.41 -25.21 -1.57
C GLN A 116 21.91 -25.11 -1.92
N PHE A 117 21.04 -25.84 -1.20
CA PHE A 117 19.58 -25.77 -1.42
C PHE A 117 19.01 -24.41 -1.07
N LEU A 118 19.53 -23.78 -0.03
CA LEU A 118 19.15 -22.43 0.36
C LEU A 118 19.50 -21.40 -0.72
N ALA A 119 20.69 -21.53 -1.32
CA ALA A 119 21.09 -20.66 -2.43
C ALA A 119 20.20 -20.89 -3.67
N GLU A 120 19.81 -22.13 -3.96
CA GLU A 120 18.90 -22.46 -5.06
C GLU A 120 17.52 -21.83 -4.83
N ALA A 121 16.94 -21.94 -3.62
CA ALA A 121 15.69 -21.31 -3.24
C ALA A 121 15.77 -19.77 -3.33
N ALA A 122 16.87 -19.17 -2.84
CA ALA A 122 17.09 -17.74 -2.91
C ALA A 122 17.17 -17.24 -4.36
N ILE A 123 17.85 -17.93 -5.24
CA ILE A 123 17.93 -17.58 -6.66
C ILE A 123 16.55 -17.62 -7.31
N LEU A 124 15.77 -18.67 -7.06
CA LEU A 124 14.40 -18.80 -7.59
C LEU A 124 13.51 -17.63 -7.14
N THR A 125 13.55 -17.29 -5.87
CA THR A 125 12.71 -16.21 -5.33
C THR A 125 13.19 -14.83 -5.75
N ILE A 126 14.48 -14.59 -5.92
CA ILE A 126 15.01 -13.33 -6.47
C ILE A 126 14.57 -13.18 -7.93
N MET A 127 14.66 -14.23 -8.75
CA MET A 127 14.18 -14.19 -10.14
C MET A 127 12.68 -13.90 -10.21
N GLY A 128 11.87 -14.57 -9.37
CA GLY A 128 10.44 -14.30 -9.26
C GLY A 128 10.15 -12.87 -8.80
N GLY A 129 10.90 -12.39 -7.81
CA GLY A 129 10.81 -11.01 -7.30
C GLY A 129 11.15 -9.96 -8.37
N LEU A 130 12.19 -10.18 -9.18
CA LEU A 130 12.55 -9.29 -10.28
C LEU A 130 11.44 -9.22 -11.35
N ILE A 131 10.90 -10.38 -11.73
CA ILE A 131 9.77 -10.44 -12.66
C ILE A 131 8.56 -9.71 -12.08
N GLY A 132 8.26 -9.93 -10.79
CA GLY A 132 7.18 -9.25 -10.08
C GLY A 132 7.34 -7.72 -10.06
N ILE A 133 8.56 -7.22 -9.83
CA ILE A 133 8.87 -5.79 -9.87
C ILE A 133 8.62 -5.21 -11.27
N VAL A 134 9.11 -5.88 -12.31
CA VAL A 134 8.91 -5.43 -13.69
C VAL A 134 7.42 -5.39 -14.05
N LEU A 135 6.67 -6.44 -13.71
CA LEU A 135 5.23 -6.49 -13.94
C LEU A 135 4.47 -5.45 -13.11
N GLY A 136 4.88 -5.22 -11.86
CA GLY A 136 4.28 -4.22 -10.98
C GLY A 136 4.49 -2.79 -11.50
N ILE A 137 5.70 -2.47 -11.95
CA ILE A 137 6.02 -1.17 -12.55
C ILE A 137 5.24 -0.98 -13.86
N ALA A 138 5.29 -1.97 -14.76
CA ALA A 138 4.56 -1.91 -16.03
C ALA A 138 3.05 -1.77 -15.82
N GLY A 139 2.47 -2.58 -14.94
CA GLY A 139 1.05 -2.50 -14.59
C GLY A 139 0.67 -1.15 -13.96
N GLY A 140 1.50 -0.63 -13.07
CA GLY A 140 1.31 0.70 -12.46
C GLY A 140 1.27 1.82 -13.51
N HIS A 141 2.20 1.79 -14.48
CA HIS A 141 2.19 2.75 -15.58
C HIS A 141 0.95 2.65 -16.46
N VAL A 142 0.52 1.43 -16.81
CA VAL A 142 -0.69 1.22 -17.62
C VAL A 142 -1.93 1.75 -16.90
N ILE A 143 -2.09 1.43 -15.61
CA ILE A 143 -3.23 1.91 -14.80
C ILE A 143 -3.22 3.43 -14.70
N CYS A 144 -2.07 4.06 -14.41
CA CYS A 144 -1.95 5.51 -14.35
C CYS A 144 -2.24 6.18 -15.69
N ALA A 145 -1.83 5.59 -16.80
CA ALA A 145 -2.12 6.10 -18.14
C ALA A 145 -3.61 6.03 -18.46
N VAL A 146 -4.29 4.92 -18.14
CA VAL A 146 -5.74 4.76 -18.37
C VAL A 146 -6.54 5.77 -17.54
N ILE A 147 -6.23 5.90 -16.25
CA ILE A 147 -6.91 6.84 -15.34
C ILE A 147 -6.60 8.29 -15.76
N GLY A 148 -5.34 8.59 -16.08
CA GLY A 148 -4.92 9.92 -16.52
C GLY A 148 -5.63 10.38 -17.79
N ASN A 149 -5.76 9.50 -18.78
CA ASN A 149 -6.52 9.78 -20.01
C ASN A 149 -8.01 10.04 -19.73
N SER A 150 -8.61 9.31 -18.80
CA SER A 150 -10.03 9.48 -18.44
C SER A 150 -10.29 10.78 -17.68
N MET A 151 -9.30 11.27 -16.92
CA MET A 151 -9.42 12.49 -16.10
C MET A 151 -8.81 13.73 -16.77
N GLY A 152 -8.19 13.58 -17.96
CA GLY A 152 -7.48 14.67 -18.63
C GLY A 152 -6.24 15.18 -17.91
N THR A 153 -5.66 14.37 -17.02
CA THR A 153 -4.48 14.69 -16.20
C THR A 153 -3.39 13.67 -16.40
N THR A 154 -2.13 14.09 -16.29
CA THR A 154 -0.99 13.16 -16.32
C THR A 154 -0.68 12.68 -14.90
N ILE A 155 -1.01 11.42 -14.62
CA ILE A 155 -0.69 10.77 -13.35
C ILE A 155 0.55 9.90 -13.57
N THR A 156 1.61 10.13 -12.80
CA THR A 156 2.81 9.30 -12.83
C THR A 156 2.90 8.45 -11.56
N PRO A 157 3.17 7.13 -11.68
CA PRO A 157 3.34 6.30 -10.50
C PRO A 157 4.61 6.70 -9.75
N GLY A 158 4.49 6.91 -8.44
CA GLY A 158 5.62 7.20 -7.55
C GLY A 158 6.44 5.94 -7.28
N ILE A 159 7.52 5.73 -8.02
CA ILE A 159 8.43 4.60 -7.83
C ILE A 159 9.55 5.02 -6.90
N SER A 160 9.61 4.45 -5.70
CA SER A 160 10.69 4.68 -4.75
C SER A 160 11.70 3.52 -4.79
N LEU A 161 12.99 3.85 -4.85
CA LEU A 161 14.06 2.86 -4.75
C LEU A 161 13.98 2.06 -3.43
N GLY A 162 13.56 2.72 -2.34
CA GLY A 162 13.34 2.07 -1.05
C GLY A 162 12.27 0.97 -1.11
N THR A 163 11.19 1.20 -1.84
CA THR A 163 10.12 0.20 -2.03
C THR A 163 10.62 -1.01 -2.82
N ILE A 164 11.42 -0.78 -3.87
CA ILE A 164 12.03 -1.87 -4.66
C ILE A 164 12.96 -2.71 -3.80
N LEU A 165 13.84 -2.07 -3.03
CA LEU A 165 14.76 -2.77 -2.14
C LEU A 165 14.02 -3.55 -1.04
N ALA A 166 13.00 -2.95 -0.43
CA ALA A 166 12.18 -3.62 0.56
C ALA A 166 11.46 -4.85 -0.03
N ALA A 167 10.88 -4.73 -1.21
CA ALA A 167 10.21 -5.84 -1.90
C ALA A 167 11.20 -6.98 -2.23
N THR A 168 12.40 -6.66 -2.70
CA THR A 168 13.44 -7.66 -3.03
C THR A 168 13.94 -8.37 -1.77
N LEU A 169 14.22 -7.62 -0.69
CA LEU A 169 14.63 -8.19 0.59
C LEU A 169 13.55 -9.10 1.17
N PHE A 170 12.31 -8.67 1.11
CA PHE A 170 11.19 -9.45 1.63
C PHE A 170 10.96 -10.71 0.82
N SER A 171 11.04 -10.66 -0.52
CA SER A 171 10.96 -11.83 -1.40
C SER A 171 12.09 -12.83 -1.09
N CYS A 172 13.31 -12.34 -0.91
CA CYS A 172 14.46 -13.19 -0.54
C CYS A 172 14.26 -13.84 0.83
N ALA A 173 13.79 -13.09 1.84
CA ALA A 173 13.52 -13.61 3.18
C ALA A 173 12.48 -14.74 3.17
N VAL A 174 11.41 -14.58 2.38
CA VAL A 174 10.38 -15.61 2.19
C VAL A 174 10.98 -16.85 1.52
N GLY A 175 11.78 -16.68 0.47
CA GLY A 175 12.45 -17.80 -0.20
C GLY A 175 13.39 -18.58 0.71
N VAL A 176 14.17 -17.86 1.51
CA VAL A 176 15.05 -18.47 2.52
C VAL A 176 14.22 -19.23 3.58
N PHE A 177 13.16 -18.61 4.09
CA PHE A 177 12.31 -19.22 5.12
C PHE A 177 11.66 -20.52 4.64
N PHE A 178 11.01 -20.49 3.48
CA PHE A 178 10.35 -21.67 2.90
C PHE A 178 11.31 -22.65 2.24
N GLY A 179 12.54 -22.23 1.90
CA GLY A 179 13.58 -23.10 1.35
C GLY A 179 14.32 -23.93 2.41
N ILE A 180 14.24 -23.54 3.70
CA ILE A 180 14.84 -24.31 4.81
C ILE A 180 13.93 -25.44 5.28
N TYR A 181 12.62 -25.26 5.17
CA TYR A 181 11.61 -26.19 5.69
C TYR A 181 11.32 -27.30 4.68
#